data_553835f3e43eaaae4478c0888fa54ce7
#
_entry.id   553835f3e43eaaae4478c0888fa54ce7
#
_cell.length_a   1.000
_cell.length_b   1.000
_cell.length_c   1.000
_cell.angle_alpha   90.00
_cell.angle_beta   90.00
_cell.angle_gamma   90.00
#
_symmetry.space_group_name_H-M   'P 1'
#
loop_
_entity.id
_entity.type
_entity.pdbx_description
1 polymer ?
#
loop_
_entity_poly.entity_id
_entity_poly.type
_entity_poly.pdbx_seq_one_letter_code
_entity_poly.pdbx_strand_id
1 'polypeptide(L)'
;MILRLMNNQSFAFASKQYSFSAGFVFALSWCLLVCGSRLYLGMHSLLDILAGLVLAALLMVILVPVVDLIDQWQLTSVYSPLVTVPAVVAMTKFYPKSDRWSPARGDTCVILGAGSGILLGSWLNYQTGIIQGPAMEPPFPIIWPEWNVFALALIRAVIGILCLLSSRGLGKLLVFSLVCYLRKLDPRDPNTRIRASVEVPYKLITYIGMGLTITFLSPAVFRFLGIERPTMYTEV
;
A
#
# COMPACT_ATOMS: atom_id res chain seq x y z
N MET A 1 -22.79 -0.95 -9.09
CA MET A 1 -23.89 -1.28 -8.17
C MET A 1 -23.64 -0.69 -6.79
N ILE A 2 -22.41 -0.63 -6.29
CA ILE A 2 -22.05 0.00 -5.00
C ILE A 2 -22.19 1.52 -5.02
N LEU A 3 -21.87 2.21 -6.11
CA LEU A 3 -22.17 3.66 -6.28
C LEU A 3 -23.68 3.99 -6.23
N ARG A 4 -24.55 3.03 -6.53
CA ARG A 4 -26.00 3.19 -6.33
C ARG A 4 -26.46 2.87 -4.90
N LEU A 5 -25.67 2.13 -4.12
CA LEU A 5 -25.93 1.82 -2.71
C LEU A 5 -25.26 2.84 -1.76
N MET A 6 -24.37 3.69 -2.23
CA MET A 6 -24.10 4.98 -1.59
C MET A 6 -25.30 5.90 -1.82
N ASN A 7 -26.46 5.33 -1.52
CA ASN A 7 -27.75 6.00 -1.58
C ASN A 7 -27.67 7.28 -0.74
N ASN A 8 -28.39 8.29 -1.14
CA ASN A 8 -28.58 9.60 -0.48
C ASN A 8 -28.60 9.58 1.06
N GLN A 9 -28.87 8.42 1.69
CA GLN A 9 -28.87 8.26 3.14
C GLN A 9 -27.47 8.20 3.76
N SER A 10 -26.51 7.51 3.14
CA SER A 10 -25.13 7.46 3.67
C SER A 10 -24.43 8.81 3.50
N PHE A 11 -24.68 9.49 2.37
CA PHE A 11 -24.21 10.85 2.16
C PHE A 11 -24.91 11.85 3.10
N ALA A 12 -26.21 11.71 3.31
CA ALA A 12 -26.98 12.56 4.23
C ALA A 12 -26.59 12.31 5.71
N PHE A 13 -26.22 11.09 6.07
CA PHE A 13 -25.74 10.77 7.42
C PHE A 13 -24.33 11.30 7.65
N ALA A 14 -23.40 11.09 6.72
CA ALA A 14 -22.06 11.66 6.76
C ALA A 14 -22.10 13.20 6.76
N SER A 15 -23.01 13.80 6.01
CA SER A 15 -23.21 15.26 6.01
C SER A 15 -23.83 15.80 7.31
N LYS A 16 -24.55 14.98 8.06
CA LYS A 16 -25.06 15.35 9.39
C LYS A 16 -23.98 15.27 10.46
N GLN A 17 -22.99 14.41 10.31
CA GLN A 17 -21.95 14.17 11.31
C GLN A 17 -20.69 15.00 11.08
N TYR A 18 -20.34 15.26 9.81
CA TYR A 18 -19.22 16.12 9.42
C TYR A 18 -19.65 17.05 8.29
N SER A 19 -19.35 18.33 8.44
CA SER A 19 -19.57 19.29 7.34
C SER A 19 -18.67 18.90 6.18
N PHE A 20 -19.26 18.64 5.00
CA PHE A 20 -18.51 18.42 3.76
C PHE A 20 -17.51 19.54 3.49
N SER A 21 -17.89 20.78 3.78
CA SER A 21 -17.02 21.95 3.65
C SER A 21 -15.80 21.87 4.58
N ALA A 22 -15.94 21.39 5.82
CA ALA A 22 -14.83 21.23 6.74
C ALA A 22 -13.83 20.16 6.23
N GLY A 23 -14.33 19.02 5.74
CA GLY A 23 -13.50 17.98 5.12
C GLY A 23 -12.77 18.48 3.88
N PHE A 24 -13.45 19.22 3.02
CA PHE A 24 -12.85 19.82 1.83
C PHE A 24 -11.77 20.86 2.16
N VAL A 25 -12.04 21.76 3.11
CA VAL A 25 -11.05 22.75 3.58
C VAL A 25 -9.83 22.05 4.18
N PHE A 26 -10.04 21.00 4.98
CA PHE A 26 -8.93 20.22 5.55
C PHE A 26 -8.09 19.56 4.44
N ALA A 27 -8.71 18.89 3.49
CA ALA A 27 -8.01 18.23 2.38
C ALA A 27 -7.23 19.25 1.51
N LEU A 28 -7.85 20.40 1.20
CA LEU A 28 -7.19 21.45 0.44
C LEU A 28 -6.00 22.04 1.20
N SER A 29 -6.16 22.32 2.50
CA SER A 29 -5.08 22.84 3.36
C SER A 29 -3.92 21.85 3.43
N TRP A 30 -4.22 20.55 3.57
CA TRP A 30 -3.21 19.50 3.58
C TRP A 30 -2.46 19.41 2.25
N CYS A 31 -3.18 19.45 1.13
CA CYS A 31 -2.60 19.49 -0.21
C CYS A 31 -1.65 20.67 -0.38
N LEU A 32 -2.09 21.87 0.01
CA LEU A 32 -1.27 23.09 -0.07
C LEU A 32 -0.01 23.00 0.80
N LEU A 33 -0.12 22.44 2.01
CA LEU A 33 1.03 22.24 2.89
C LEU A 33 2.04 21.27 2.28
N VAL A 34 1.59 20.15 1.73
CA VAL A 34 2.47 19.17 1.07
C VAL A 34 3.13 19.78 -0.16
N CYS A 35 2.37 20.44 -1.04
CA CYS A 35 2.92 21.10 -2.23
C CYS A 35 3.91 22.21 -1.86
N GLY A 36 3.56 23.04 -0.88
CA GLY A 36 4.43 24.12 -0.37
C GLY A 36 5.72 23.59 0.23
N SER A 37 5.67 22.49 0.99
CA SER A 37 6.87 21.84 1.54
C SER A 37 7.83 21.35 0.46
N ARG A 38 7.31 20.84 -0.66
CA ARG A 38 8.13 20.41 -1.81
C ARG A 38 8.83 21.55 -2.51
N LEU A 39 8.12 22.68 -2.68
CA LEU A 39 8.70 23.92 -3.22
C LEU A 39 9.77 24.48 -2.27
N TYR A 40 9.47 24.55 -0.97
CA TYR A 40 10.39 25.07 0.04
C TYR A 40 11.70 24.26 0.10
N LEU A 41 11.62 22.93 0.00
CA LEU A 41 12.79 22.06 -0.02
C LEU A 41 13.55 22.08 -1.37
N GLY A 42 13.06 22.81 -2.37
CA GLY A 42 13.68 22.89 -3.70
C GLY A 42 13.69 21.55 -4.46
N MET A 43 12.83 20.58 -4.06
CA MET A 43 12.78 19.25 -4.68
C MET A 43 11.96 19.23 -5.97
N HIS A 44 11.04 20.18 -6.13
CA HIS A 44 10.16 20.30 -7.29
C HIS A 44 9.99 21.75 -7.72
N SER A 45 9.81 21.96 -9.03
CA SER A 45 9.40 23.24 -9.58
C SER A 45 7.87 23.42 -9.45
N LEU A 46 7.41 24.65 -9.59
CA LEU A 46 5.96 24.93 -9.62
C LEU A 46 5.27 24.17 -10.76
N LEU A 47 5.92 24.06 -11.92
CA LEU A 47 5.41 23.31 -13.07
C LEU A 47 5.27 21.83 -12.76
N ASP A 48 6.20 21.22 -12.03
CA ASP A 48 6.11 19.80 -11.64
C ASP A 48 4.89 19.55 -10.77
N ILE A 49 4.60 20.46 -9.83
CA ILE A 49 3.43 20.36 -8.95
C ILE A 49 2.14 20.51 -9.75
N LEU A 50 2.04 21.52 -10.61
CA LEU A 50 0.86 21.74 -11.44
C LEU A 50 0.62 20.55 -12.39
N ALA A 51 1.66 20.08 -13.07
CA ALA A 51 1.56 18.91 -13.94
C ALA A 51 1.16 17.65 -13.16
N GLY A 52 1.70 17.46 -11.96
CA GLY A 52 1.35 16.35 -11.08
C GLY A 52 -0.12 16.40 -10.62
N LEU A 53 -0.62 17.59 -10.25
CA LEU A 53 -2.03 17.76 -9.86
C LEU A 53 -2.98 17.50 -11.03
N VAL A 54 -2.66 18.02 -12.22
CA VAL A 54 -3.47 17.76 -13.44
C VAL A 54 -3.46 16.27 -13.76
N LEU A 55 -2.31 15.62 -13.74
CA LEU A 55 -2.20 14.18 -14.00
C LEU A 55 -3.00 13.37 -12.97
N ALA A 56 -2.89 13.72 -11.69
CA ALA A 56 -3.65 13.06 -10.62
C ALA A 56 -5.17 13.21 -10.85
N ALA A 57 -5.64 14.40 -11.19
CA ALA A 57 -7.05 14.66 -11.48
C ALA A 57 -7.55 13.83 -12.68
N LEU A 58 -6.77 13.77 -13.77
CA LEU A 58 -7.09 12.96 -14.95
C LEU A 58 -7.15 11.48 -14.62
N LEU A 59 -6.18 10.98 -13.87
CA LEU A 59 -6.16 9.58 -13.43
C LEU A 59 -7.35 9.27 -12.52
N MET A 60 -7.74 10.16 -11.62
CA MET A 60 -8.92 9.97 -10.76
C MET A 60 -10.21 9.84 -11.60
N VAL A 61 -10.38 10.68 -12.62
CA VAL A 61 -11.56 10.59 -13.51
C VAL A 61 -11.64 9.23 -14.20
N ILE A 62 -10.49 8.64 -14.56
CA ILE A 62 -10.44 7.35 -15.26
C ILE A 62 -10.55 6.18 -14.27
N LEU A 63 -9.84 6.25 -13.15
CA LEU A 63 -9.70 5.12 -12.24
C LEU A 63 -10.87 4.97 -11.27
N VAL A 64 -11.41 6.07 -10.74
CA VAL A 64 -12.50 6.01 -9.75
C VAL A 64 -13.71 5.19 -10.21
N PRO A 65 -14.18 5.29 -11.49
CA PRO A 65 -15.31 4.48 -11.97
C PRO A 65 -15.03 2.97 -12.03
N VAL A 66 -13.76 2.58 -12.14
CA VAL A 66 -13.38 1.18 -12.38
C VAL A 66 -12.65 0.53 -11.21
N VAL A 67 -12.26 1.31 -10.20
CA VAL A 67 -11.45 0.82 -9.08
C VAL A 67 -12.17 -0.30 -8.32
N ASP A 68 -13.45 -0.15 -8.05
CA ASP A 68 -14.24 -1.15 -7.32
C ASP A 68 -14.32 -2.48 -8.09
N LEU A 69 -14.44 -2.40 -9.42
CA LEU A 69 -14.48 -3.57 -10.29
C LEU A 69 -13.12 -4.30 -10.30
N ILE A 70 -12.05 -3.53 -10.40
CA ILE A 70 -10.68 -4.06 -10.38
C ILE A 70 -10.38 -4.69 -9.02
N ASP A 71 -10.73 -4.02 -7.93
CA ASP A 71 -10.50 -4.50 -6.57
C ASP A 71 -11.29 -5.77 -6.28
N GLN A 72 -12.57 -5.80 -6.64
CA GLN A 72 -13.40 -7.00 -6.51
C GLN A 72 -12.82 -8.17 -7.31
N TRP A 73 -12.41 -7.94 -8.58
CA TRP A 73 -11.77 -8.97 -9.39
C TRP A 73 -10.45 -9.43 -8.77
N GLN A 74 -9.62 -8.48 -8.32
CA GLN A 74 -8.33 -8.76 -7.69
C GLN A 74 -8.48 -9.65 -6.45
N LEU A 75 -9.52 -9.42 -5.66
CA LEU A 75 -9.77 -10.14 -4.41
C LEU A 75 -10.38 -11.52 -4.64
N THR A 76 -11.38 -11.61 -5.53
CA THR A 76 -12.18 -12.83 -5.71
C THR A 76 -11.59 -13.84 -6.70
N SER A 77 -10.88 -13.36 -7.73
CA SER A 77 -10.33 -14.23 -8.76
C SER A 77 -9.12 -15.03 -8.28
N VAL A 78 -9.17 -16.35 -8.43
CA VAL A 78 -8.04 -17.24 -8.14
C VAL A 78 -6.83 -16.94 -9.02
N TYR A 79 -7.05 -16.38 -10.22
CA TYR A 79 -6.01 -16.07 -11.20
C TYR A 79 -5.39 -14.68 -11.00
N SER A 80 -5.88 -13.87 -10.06
CA SER A 80 -5.38 -12.49 -9.89
C SER A 80 -3.88 -12.40 -9.62
N PRO A 81 -3.24 -13.28 -8.83
CA PRO A 81 -1.79 -13.25 -8.66
C PRO A 81 -1.00 -13.48 -9.94
N LEU A 82 -1.54 -14.31 -10.86
CA LEU A 82 -0.92 -14.60 -12.16
C LEU A 82 -0.95 -13.40 -13.12
N VAL A 83 -1.79 -12.43 -12.86
CA VAL A 83 -1.83 -11.16 -13.63
C VAL A 83 -1.05 -10.08 -12.88
N THR A 84 -1.27 -9.94 -11.59
CA THR A 84 -0.66 -8.86 -10.77
C THR A 84 0.86 -8.98 -10.72
N VAL A 85 1.42 -10.17 -10.46
CA VAL A 85 2.87 -10.33 -10.32
C VAL A 85 3.60 -10.08 -11.65
N PRO A 86 3.21 -10.70 -12.79
CA PRO A 86 3.82 -10.38 -14.08
C PRO A 86 3.66 -8.92 -14.51
N ALA A 87 2.50 -8.28 -14.24
CA ALA A 87 2.29 -6.88 -14.55
C ALA A 87 3.28 -5.99 -13.79
N VAL A 88 3.48 -6.22 -12.50
CA VAL A 88 4.43 -5.48 -11.68
C VAL A 88 5.88 -5.72 -12.13
N VAL A 89 6.23 -6.96 -12.46
CA VAL A 89 7.56 -7.29 -13.03
C VAL A 89 7.76 -6.58 -14.38
N ALA A 90 6.75 -6.56 -15.23
CA ALA A 90 6.81 -5.85 -16.51
C ALA A 90 7.01 -4.34 -16.30
N MET A 91 6.22 -3.71 -15.42
CA MET A 91 6.34 -2.28 -15.11
C MET A 91 7.75 -1.92 -14.60
N THR A 92 8.34 -2.75 -13.74
CA THR A 92 9.71 -2.52 -13.25
C THR A 92 10.77 -2.76 -14.31
N LYS A 93 10.56 -3.73 -15.22
CA LYS A 93 11.48 -4.06 -16.31
C LYS A 93 11.46 -3.01 -17.41
N PHE A 94 10.29 -2.49 -17.75
CA PHE A 94 10.09 -1.47 -18.78
C PHE A 94 10.25 -0.04 -18.26
N TYR A 95 10.68 0.12 -17.01
CA TYR A 95 10.99 1.44 -16.46
C TYR A 95 12.03 2.15 -17.36
N PRO A 96 11.84 3.43 -17.70
CA PRO A 96 12.74 4.18 -18.57
C PRO A 96 14.19 4.12 -18.09
N LYS A 97 15.11 3.82 -19.01
CA LYS A 97 16.53 3.84 -18.70
C LYS A 97 16.99 5.29 -18.59
N SER A 98 17.80 5.57 -17.59
CA SER A 98 18.48 6.85 -17.42
C SER A 98 19.98 6.64 -17.60
N ASP A 99 20.66 7.57 -18.27
CA ASP A 99 22.11 7.55 -18.47
C ASP A 99 22.89 7.69 -17.16
N ARG A 100 22.26 8.31 -16.17
CA ARG A 100 22.79 8.46 -14.82
C ARG A 100 21.99 7.63 -13.83
N TRP A 101 22.69 7.10 -12.82
CA TRP A 101 21.99 6.44 -11.72
C TRP A 101 21.04 7.41 -11.03
N SER A 102 19.80 6.97 -10.83
CA SER A 102 18.77 7.72 -10.15
C SER A 102 18.06 6.82 -9.11
N PRO A 103 17.77 7.31 -7.90
CA PRO A 103 17.02 6.55 -6.91
C PRO A 103 15.58 6.22 -7.36
N ALA A 104 15.03 7.00 -8.30
CA ALA A 104 13.63 6.88 -8.74
C ALA A 104 13.24 5.48 -9.23
N ARG A 105 14.13 4.77 -9.94
CA ARG A 105 13.90 3.38 -10.36
C ARG A 105 13.76 2.47 -9.14
N GLY A 106 14.63 2.64 -8.16
CA GLY A 106 14.59 1.87 -6.92
C GLY A 106 13.34 2.15 -6.11
N ASP A 107 12.89 3.40 -6.05
CA ASP A 107 11.69 3.83 -5.35
C ASP A 107 10.43 3.30 -6.03
N THR A 108 10.40 3.28 -7.37
CA THR A 108 9.32 2.63 -8.13
C THR A 108 9.21 1.14 -7.78
N CYS A 109 10.34 0.41 -7.67
CA CYS A 109 10.34 -0.99 -7.25
C CYS A 109 9.81 -1.17 -5.82
N VAL A 110 10.10 -0.22 -4.93
CA VAL A 110 9.59 -0.21 -3.55
C VAL A 110 8.06 -0.06 -3.53
N ILE A 111 7.54 0.94 -4.24
CA ILE A 111 6.10 1.24 -4.29
C ILE A 111 5.33 0.08 -4.93
N LEU A 112 5.76 -0.37 -6.10
CA LEU A 112 5.12 -1.48 -6.82
C LEU A 112 5.22 -2.80 -6.03
N GLY A 113 6.37 -3.06 -5.40
CA GLY A 113 6.57 -4.23 -4.55
C GLY A 113 5.64 -4.22 -3.34
N ALA A 114 5.63 -3.13 -2.57
CA ALA A 114 4.78 -3.03 -1.39
C ALA A 114 3.29 -3.12 -1.76
N GLY A 115 2.85 -2.39 -2.79
CA GLY A 115 1.47 -2.44 -3.28
C GLY A 115 1.04 -3.83 -3.72
N SER A 116 1.86 -4.51 -4.54
CA SER A 116 1.54 -5.88 -4.96
C SER A 116 1.55 -6.87 -3.79
N GLY A 117 2.43 -6.69 -2.81
CA GLY A 117 2.45 -7.51 -1.59
C GLY A 117 1.18 -7.34 -0.76
N ILE A 118 0.66 -6.11 -0.64
CA ILE A 118 -0.61 -5.82 0.01
C ILE A 118 -1.76 -6.51 -0.73
N LEU A 119 -1.84 -6.36 -2.05
CA LEU A 119 -2.87 -7.00 -2.87
C LEU A 119 -2.84 -8.54 -2.74
N LEU A 120 -1.65 -9.14 -2.79
CA LEU A 120 -1.48 -10.58 -2.60
C LEU A 120 -1.88 -11.03 -1.20
N GLY A 121 -1.56 -10.26 -0.16
CA GLY A 121 -1.95 -10.58 1.22
C GLY A 121 -3.46 -10.48 1.44
N SER A 122 -4.12 -9.47 0.87
CA SER A 122 -5.58 -9.34 0.89
C SER A 122 -6.26 -10.50 0.14
N TRP A 123 -5.73 -10.85 -1.03
CA TRP A 123 -6.18 -12.01 -1.79
C TRP A 123 -6.05 -13.32 -0.99
N LEU A 124 -4.91 -13.55 -0.31
CA LEU A 124 -4.73 -14.71 0.55
C LEU A 124 -5.76 -14.76 1.67
N ASN A 125 -6.02 -13.63 2.34
CA ASN A 125 -7.03 -13.55 3.39
C ASN A 125 -8.43 -13.89 2.87
N TYR A 126 -8.76 -13.45 1.65
CA TYR A 126 -10.03 -13.78 1.01
C TYR A 126 -10.12 -15.27 0.66
N GLN A 127 -9.11 -15.83 -0.02
CA GLN A 127 -9.10 -17.24 -0.44
C GLN A 127 -9.08 -18.22 0.75
N THR A 128 -8.49 -17.80 1.87
CA THR A 128 -8.48 -18.61 3.11
C THR A 128 -9.76 -18.45 3.94
N GLY A 129 -10.71 -17.64 3.49
CA GLY A 129 -11.97 -17.40 4.19
C GLY A 129 -11.82 -16.58 5.48
N ILE A 130 -10.71 -15.88 5.64
CA ILE A 130 -10.44 -15.02 6.81
C ILE A 130 -11.26 -13.72 6.70
N ILE A 131 -11.36 -13.17 5.48
CA ILE A 131 -12.19 -12.00 5.23
C ILE A 131 -13.65 -12.43 5.26
N GLN A 132 -14.39 -11.85 6.18
CA GLN A 132 -15.84 -12.01 6.30
C GLN A 132 -16.50 -10.69 5.87
N GLY A 133 -17.71 -10.78 5.33
CA GLY A 133 -18.49 -9.59 5.01
C GLY A 133 -18.77 -8.72 6.24
N PRO A 134 -19.16 -7.45 6.07
CA PRO A 134 -19.43 -6.54 7.17
C PRO A 134 -20.50 -7.11 8.09
N ALA A 135 -20.23 -7.05 9.39
CA ALA A 135 -21.17 -7.53 10.42
C ALA A 135 -22.39 -6.59 10.59
N MET A 136 -22.31 -5.38 10.10
CA MET A 136 -23.35 -4.36 10.18
C MET A 136 -23.57 -3.71 8.81
N GLU A 137 -24.79 -3.29 8.54
CA GLU A 137 -25.11 -2.43 7.39
C GLU A 137 -24.79 -0.96 7.71
N PRO A 138 -24.35 -0.17 6.70
CA PRO A 138 -24.18 1.28 6.87
C PRO A 138 -25.50 1.95 7.29
N PRO A 139 -25.45 3.04 8.08
CA PRO A 139 -24.27 3.82 8.48
C PRO A 139 -23.57 3.26 9.72
N PHE A 140 -22.25 3.17 9.68
CA PHE A 140 -21.48 2.68 10.82
C PHE A 140 -21.38 3.72 11.93
N PRO A 141 -21.71 3.38 13.20
CA PRO A 141 -21.58 4.32 14.32
C PRO A 141 -20.11 4.61 14.61
N ILE A 142 -19.79 5.87 14.91
CA ILE A 142 -18.47 6.24 15.41
C ILE A 142 -18.39 5.85 16.89
N ILE A 143 -17.60 4.82 17.18
CA ILE A 143 -17.32 4.35 18.52
C ILE A 143 -15.95 4.89 18.92
N TRP A 144 -15.90 5.77 19.93
CA TRP A 144 -14.64 6.25 20.46
C TRP A 144 -13.91 5.11 21.19
N PRO A 145 -12.62 4.90 20.95
CA PRO A 145 -11.90 3.79 21.56
C PRO A 145 -11.74 4.01 23.07
N GLU A 146 -12.05 2.98 23.83
CA GLU A 146 -11.71 2.91 25.25
C GLU A 146 -10.20 2.79 25.45
N TRP A 147 -9.70 3.13 26.64
CA TRP A 147 -8.27 3.06 26.97
C TRP A 147 -7.66 1.68 26.71
N ASN A 148 -8.39 0.61 26.96
CA ASN A 148 -7.95 -0.76 26.66
C ASN A 148 -7.73 -1.00 25.16
N VAL A 149 -8.63 -0.49 24.33
CA VAL A 149 -8.52 -0.59 22.85
C VAL A 149 -7.31 0.21 22.37
N PHE A 150 -7.08 1.38 22.95
CA PHE A 150 -5.91 2.22 22.64
C PHE A 150 -4.59 1.53 23.04
N ALA A 151 -4.51 0.95 24.25
CA ALA A 151 -3.34 0.21 24.70
C ALA A 151 -3.05 -1.01 23.78
N LEU A 152 -4.07 -1.79 23.43
CA LEU A 152 -3.94 -2.90 22.49
C LEU A 152 -3.50 -2.43 21.09
N ALA A 153 -3.97 -1.25 20.63
CA ALA A 153 -3.55 -0.67 19.37
C ALA A 153 -2.05 -0.32 19.37
N LEU A 154 -1.55 0.24 20.47
CA LEU A 154 -0.11 0.52 20.63
C LEU A 154 0.73 -0.77 20.64
N ILE A 155 0.28 -1.81 21.36
CA ILE A 155 0.97 -3.10 21.39
C ILE A 155 1.02 -3.70 19.97
N ARG A 156 -0.10 -3.71 19.25
CA ARG A 156 -0.16 -4.16 17.84
C ARG A 156 0.76 -3.35 16.94
N ALA A 157 0.81 -2.03 17.12
CA ALA A 157 1.70 -1.17 16.35
C ALA A 157 3.18 -1.54 16.56
N VAL A 158 3.61 -1.74 17.82
CA VAL A 158 4.98 -2.16 18.13
C VAL A 158 5.31 -3.52 17.50
N ILE A 159 4.46 -4.51 17.71
CA ILE A 159 4.66 -5.86 17.14
C ILE A 159 4.66 -5.80 15.60
N GLY A 160 3.74 -5.07 15.00
CA GLY A 160 3.67 -4.89 13.53
C GLY A 160 4.94 -4.25 12.96
N ILE A 161 5.47 -3.22 13.64
CA ILE A 161 6.75 -2.61 13.26
C ILE A 161 7.91 -3.62 13.37
N LEU A 162 7.95 -4.41 14.43
CA LEU A 162 8.98 -5.46 14.59
C LEU A 162 8.88 -6.51 13.48
N CYS A 163 7.67 -6.96 13.11
CA CYS A 163 7.44 -7.87 12.00
C CYS A 163 7.93 -7.27 10.67
N LEU A 164 7.64 -5.98 10.42
CA LEU A 164 8.10 -5.27 9.22
C LEU A 164 9.61 -5.13 9.16
N LEU A 165 10.24 -4.74 10.26
CA LEU A 165 11.70 -4.62 10.33
C LEU A 165 12.39 -5.98 10.14
N SER A 166 11.83 -7.05 10.72
CA SER A 166 12.30 -8.41 10.55
C SER A 166 12.17 -8.86 9.08
N SER A 167 11.00 -8.65 8.47
CA SER A 167 10.76 -8.97 7.05
C SER A 167 11.73 -8.22 6.13
N ARG A 168 11.94 -6.91 6.37
CA ARG A 168 12.92 -6.12 5.64
C ARG A 168 14.35 -6.63 5.83
N GLY A 169 14.72 -6.96 7.07
CA GLY A 169 16.05 -7.50 7.41
C GLY A 169 16.31 -8.82 6.70
N LEU A 170 15.36 -9.76 6.79
CA LEU A 170 15.42 -11.06 6.11
C LEU A 170 15.49 -10.89 4.58
N GLY A 171 14.64 -10.04 4.00
CA GLY A 171 14.67 -9.74 2.58
C GLY A 171 16.02 -9.17 2.14
N LYS A 172 16.61 -8.26 2.92
CA LYS A 172 17.94 -7.71 2.66
C LYS A 172 19.04 -8.77 2.73
N LEU A 173 18.95 -9.68 3.67
CA LEU A 173 19.96 -10.72 3.85
C LEU A 173 19.81 -11.84 2.80
N LEU A 174 18.61 -12.41 2.70
CA LEU A 174 18.35 -13.59 1.88
C LEU A 174 18.25 -13.25 0.38
N VAL A 175 17.39 -12.28 0.04
CA VAL A 175 17.13 -11.96 -1.37
C VAL A 175 18.33 -11.30 -2.01
N PHE A 176 18.98 -10.36 -1.32
CA PHE A 176 20.18 -9.72 -1.85
C PHE A 176 21.33 -10.73 -2.04
N SER A 177 21.58 -11.60 -1.05
CA SER A 177 22.61 -12.64 -1.17
C SER A 177 22.30 -13.62 -2.29
N LEU A 178 21.04 -14.05 -2.42
CA LEU A 178 20.59 -14.94 -3.49
C LEU A 178 20.78 -14.31 -4.88
N VAL A 179 20.37 -13.03 -5.05
CA VAL A 179 20.52 -12.32 -6.32
C VAL A 179 22.01 -12.15 -6.68
N CYS A 180 22.86 -11.80 -5.71
CA CYS A 180 24.31 -11.72 -5.94
C CYS A 180 24.90 -13.06 -6.32
N TYR A 181 24.51 -14.13 -5.64
CA TYR A 181 24.94 -15.50 -5.95
C TYR A 181 24.56 -15.91 -7.38
N LEU A 182 23.29 -15.73 -7.76
CA LEU A 182 22.79 -16.06 -9.10
C LEU A 182 23.46 -15.23 -10.21
N ARG A 183 23.84 -13.99 -9.90
CA ARG A 183 24.52 -13.08 -10.84
C ARG A 183 26.06 -13.18 -10.80
N LYS A 184 26.60 -14.02 -9.90
CA LYS A 184 28.03 -14.17 -9.68
C LYS A 184 28.73 -12.83 -9.40
N LEU A 185 28.13 -12.00 -8.55
CA LEU A 185 28.60 -10.68 -8.14
C LEU A 185 29.03 -10.69 -6.69
N ASP A 186 30.04 -9.90 -6.34
CA ASP A 186 30.46 -9.75 -4.94
C ASP A 186 29.44 -8.89 -4.16
N PRO A 187 28.83 -9.43 -3.09
CA PRO A 187 27.91 -8.65 -2.24
C PRO A 187 28.59 -7.50 -1.48
N ARG A 188 29.92 -7.51 -1.34
CA ARG A 188 30.70 -6.50 -0.61
C ARG A 188 31.04 -5.28 -1.46
N ASP A 189 31.01 -5.40 -2.80
CA ASP A 189 31.21 -4.26 -3.69
C ASP A 189 30.05 -3.28 -3.58
N PRO A 190 30.29 -2.01 -3.17
CA PRO A 190 29.26 -0.98 -3.09
C PRO A 190 28.50 -0.78 -4.41
N ASN A 191 29.18 -0.94 -5.54
CA ASN A 191 28.60 -0.77 -6.87
C ASN A 191 27.61 -1.88 -7.23
N THR A 192 27.72 -3.04 -6.61
CA THR A 192 26.79 -4.17 -6.85
C THR A 192 25.35 -3.79 -6.51
N ARG A 193 25.13 -3.00 -5.46
CA ARG A 193 23.77 -2.59 -5.02
C ARG A 193 23.06 -1.63 -5.98
N ILE A 194 23.84 -0.82 -6.72
CA ILE A 194 23.31 0.19 -7.64
C ILE A 194 23.05 -0.39 -9.04
N ARG A 195 23.58 -1.58 -9.34
CA ARG A 195 23.32 -2.26 -10.62
C ARG A 195 21.84 -2.62 -10.76
N ALA A 196 21.21 -2.20 -11.84
CA ALA A 196 19.79 -2.48 -12.12
C ALA A 196 19.44 -3.97 -12.02
N SER A 197 20.37 -4.84 -12.46
CA SER A 197 20.19 -6.30 -12.42
C SER A 197 20.12 -6.89 -11.01
N VAL A 198 20.57 -6.15 -10.01
CA VAL A 198 20.54 -6.53 -8.58
C VAL A 198 19.49 -5.70 -7.84
N GLU A 199 19.48 -4.39 -8.03
CA GLU A 199 18.59 -3.46 -7.33
C GLU A 199 17.12 -3.79 -7.56
N VAL A 200 16.71 -4.01 -8.83
CA VAL A 200 15.31 -4.25 -9.19
C VAL A 200 14.76 -5.52 -8.53
N PRO A 201 15.32 -6.74 -8.76
CA PRO A 201 14.77 -7.95 -8.17
C PRO A 201 14.89 -7.95 -6.64
N TYR A 202 15.99 -7.45 -6.10
CA TYR A 202 16.17 -7.38 -4.65
C TYR A 202 15.11 -6.49 -3.97
N LYS A 203 14.95 -5.25 -4.43
CA LYS A 203 13.95 -4.33 -3.86
C LYS A 203 12.55 -4.87 -4.08
N LEU A 204 12.21 -5.29 -5.31
CA LEU A 204 10.87 -5.76 -5.62
C LEU A 204 10.45 -6.92 -4.72
N ILE A 205 11.24 -7.99 -4.64
CA ILE A 205 10.90 -9.18 -3.83
C ILE A 205 10.85 -8.84 -2.34
N THR A 206 11.82 -8.04 -1.83
CA THR A 206 11.84 -7.62 -0.43
C THR A 206 10.57 -6.87 -0.06
N TYR A 207 10.14 -5.94 -0.91
CA TYR A 207 8.97 -5.10 -0.61
C TYR A 207 7.64 -5.81 -0.88
N ILE A 208 7.59 -6.80 -1.78
CA ILE A 208 6.46 -7.74 -1.85
C ILE A 208 6.32 -8.47 -0.51
N GLY A 209 7.41 -8.99 0.04
CA GLY A 209 7.42 -9.63 1.36
C GLY A 209 6.96 -8.70 2.48
N MET A 210 7.36 -7.43 2.45
CA MET A 210 6.89 -6.43 3.42
C MET A 210 5.39 -6.16 3.28
N GLY A 211 4.87 -6.02 2.07
CA GLY A 211 3.42 -5.86 1.83
C GLY A 211 2.63 -7.06 2.34
N LEU A 212 3.08 -8.28 2.05
CA LEU A 212 2.51 -9.51 2.60
C LEU A 212 2.58 -9.56 4.13
N THR A 213 3.66 -9.03 4.73
CA THR A 213 3.80 -8.96 6.17
C THR A 213 2.73 -8.05 6.78
N ILE A 214 2.43 -6.91 6.17
CA ILE A 214 1.42 -5.98 6.68
C ILE A 214 0.02 -6.61 6.68
N THR A 215 -0.37 -7.22 5.57
CA THR A 215 -1.77 -7.63 5.35
C THR A 215 -2.07 -9.06 5.77
N PHE A 216 -1.08 -9.95 5.80
CA PHE A 216 -1.27 -11.35 6.11
C PHE A 216 -0.50 -11.81 7.36
N LEU A 217 0.83 -11.61 7.39
CA LEU A 217 1.65 -12.18 8.47
C LEU A 217 1.45 -11.47 9.81
N SER A 218 1.44 -10.12 9.86
CA SER A 218 1.26 -9.39 11.11
C SER A 218 -0.11 -9.67 11.74
N PRO A 219 -1.23 -9.66 10.99
CA PRO A 219 -2.52 -10.08 11.52
C PRO A 219 -2.55 -11.53 12.02
N ALA A 220 -1.86 -12.44 11.32
CA ALA A 220 -1.74 -13.83 11.78
C ALA A 220 -1.01 -13.93 13.13
N VAL A 221 0.05 -13.13 13.33
CA VAL A 221 0.75 -13.02 14.62
C VAL A 221 -0.17 -12.44 15.69
N PHE A 222 -0.96 -11.40 15.38
CA PHE A 222 -1.92 -10.82 16.33
C PHE A 222 -2.98 -11.82 16.76
N ARG A 223 -3.47 -12.65 15.83
CA ARG A 223 -4.41 -13.73 16.11
C ARG A 223 -3.77 -14.78 17.03
N PHE A 224 -2.56 -15.21 16.73
CA PHE A 224 -1.83 -16.15 17.54
C PHE A 224 -1.60 -15.67 18.98
N LEU A 225 -1.36 -14.36 19.16
CA LEU A 225 -1.18 -13.72 20.47
C LEU A 225 -2.50 -13.37 21.18
N GLY A 226 -3.65 -13.59 20.55
CA GLY A 226 -4.95 -13.23 21.12
C GLY A 226 -5.20 -11.72 21.23
N ILE A 227 -4.49 -10.90 20.47
CA ILE A 227 -4.60 -9.44 20.45
C ILE A 227 -5.21 -8.93 19.13
N GLU A 228 -5.80 -9.81 18.34
CA GLU A 228 -6.45 -9.46 17.08
C GLU A 228 -7.56 -8.41 17.29
N ARG A 229 -7.74 -7.52 16.30
CA ARG A 229 -8.89 -6.62 16.29
C ARG A 229 -10.10 -7.39 15.74
N PRO A 230 -11.19 -7.55 16.52
CA PRO A 230 -12.33 -8.36 16.08
C PRO A 230 -12.98 -7.91 14.77
N THR A 231 -12.92 -6.60 14.49
CA THR A 231 -13.54 -5.97 13.31
C THR A 231 -12.60 -5.83 12.12
N MET A 232 -11.36 -6.34 12.19
CA MET A 232 -10.33 -6.10 11.17
C MET A 232 -10.74 -6.58 9.76
N TYR A 233 -11.51 -7.66 9.69
CA TYR A 233 -11.93 -8.28 8.42
C TYR A 233 -13.42 -8.10 8.10
N THR A 234 -14.14 -7.37 8.94
CA THR A 234 -15.56 -7.11 8.79
C THR A 234 -15.86 -5.66 8.40
N GLU A 235 -14.84 -4.82 8.37
CA GLU A 235 -14.92 -3.42 7.94
C GLU A 235 -14.63 -3.37 6.43
N VAL A 236 -15.62 -3.67 5.61
CA VAL A 236 -15.53 -3.57 4.15
C VAL A 236 -16.48 -2.51 3.65
#